data_f2736bc2330d42c9f2db67c06dcb6997
#
_entry.id   f2736bc2330d42c9f2db67c06dcb6997
#
_cell.length_a   1.000
_cell.length_b   1.000
_cell.length_c   1.000
_cell.angle_alpha   90.00
_cell.angle_beta   90.00
_cell.angle_gamma   90.00
#
_symmetry.space_group_name_H-M   'P 1'
#
loop_
_entity.id
_entity.type
_entity.pdbx_description
1 polymer ?
#
loop_
_entity_poly.entity_id
_entity_poly.type
_entity_poly.pdbx_seq_one_letter_code
_entity_poly.pdbx_strand_id
1 'polypeptide(L)'
;MPDPRPSLDPVQLSAYFALIEVVGLLRHAVERQLREAGGLSYVQFQLLARLGDSPTGSHRMTDLADGVVYSRSALTYQAGLLEKAGLVTRGPSSDDERGIVVTITDAGRARLRTVFPGHIEIVSHLLFEPLSREDVKALAGLLAPVRDHMRSTPPRSAAPRRRKRAQPDGGSSSMP
;
A
#
# COMPACT_ATOMS: atom_id res chain seq x y z
N MET A 1 1.09 6.56 41.78
CA MET A 1 1.68 7.41 40.74
C MET A 1 1.12 6.95 39.38
N PRO A 2 0.54 7.81 38.58
CA PRO A 2 0.12 7.40 37.24
C PRO A 2 1.35 7.04 36.41
N ASP A 3 1.29 5.91 35.75
CA ASP A 3 2.28 5.44 34.79
C ASP A 3 2.59 6.55 33.76
N PRO A 4 3.85 6.93 33.51
CA PRO A 4 4.16 7.99 32.56
C PRO A 4 3.67 7.55 31.19
N ARG A 5 2.77 8.34 30.62
CA ARG A 5 2.29 8.09 29.26
C ARG A 5 3.51 8.00 28.33
N PRO A 6 3.58 6.99 27.44
CA PRO A 6 4.68 6.90 26.50
C PRO A 6 4.78 8.21 25.71
N SER A 7 5.89 8.91 25.80
CA SER A 7 6.18 10.16 25.11
C SER A 7 7.43 9.99 24.25
N LEU A 8 7.44 10.60 23.09
CA LEU A 8 8.64 10.68 22.26
C LEU A 8 9.54 11.79 22.83
N ASP A 9 10.85 11.57 22.77
CA ASP A 9 11.82 12.62 23.06
C ASP A 9 11.87 13.68 21.92
N PRO A 10 12.50 14.85 22.14
CA PRO A 10 12.53 15.92 21.14
C PRO A 10 13.16 15.51 19.79
N VAL A 11 14.17 14.62 19.80
CA VAL A 11 14.83 14.15 18.57
C VAL A 11 13.90 13.21 17.80
N GLN A 12 13.22 12.31 18.50
CA GLN A 12 12.23 11.41 17.92
C GLN A 12 11.04 12.19 17.32
N LEU A 13 10.56 13.23 18.02
CA LEU A 13 9.49 14.10 17.51
C LEU A 13 9.92 14.83 16.25
N SER A 14 11.12 15.41 16.23
CA SER A 14 11.66 16.10 15.06
C SER A 14 11.78 15.16 13.85
N ALA A 15 12.35 13.98 14.04
CA ALA A 15 12.47 12.98 12.98
C ALA A 15 11.11 12.50 12.46
N TYR A 16 10.16 12.27 13.37
CA TYR A 16 8.80 11.85 13.01
C TYR A 16 8.09 12.90 12.17
N PHE A 17 8.08 14.17 12.60
CA PHE A 17 7.39 15.24 11.87
C PHE A 17 8.05 15.50 10.51
N ALA A 18 9.38 15.53 10.44
CA ALA A 18 10.10 15.68 9.18
C ALA A 18 9.75 14.55 8.19
N LEU A 19 9.70 13.29 8.66
CA LEU A 19 9.34 12.15 7.83
C LEU A 19 7.91 12.28 7.28
N ILE A 20 6.93 12.61 8.15
CA ILE A 20 5.52 12.75 7.74
C ILE A 20 5.35 13.90 6.74
N GLU A 21 6.03 15.04 6.97
CA GLU A 21 5.98 16.17 6.06
C GLU A 21 6.59 15.86 4.69
N VAL A 22 7.78 15.27 4.65
CA VAL A 22 8.45 14.85 3.39
C VAL A 22 7.58 13.87 2.61
N VAL A 23 7.04 12.84 3.28
CA VAL A 23 6.15 11.87 2.63
C VAL A 23 4.88 12.54 2.10
N GLY A 24 4.30 13.48 2.85
CA GLY A 24 3.11 14.24 2.44
C GLY A 24 3.34 15.10 1.20
N LEU A 25 4.43 15.88 1.20
CA LEU A 25 4.80 16.76 0.09
C LEU A 25 5.12 15.96 -1.19
N LEU A 26 5.94 14.92 -1.07
CA LEU A 26 6.29 14.05 -2.20
C LEU A 26 5.03 13.37 -2.78
N ARG A 27 4.20 12.81 -1.92
CA ARG A 27 2.95 12.16 -2.34
C ARG A 27 2.03 13.13 -3.08
N HIS A 28 1.87 14.36 -2.58
CA HIS A 28 1.04 15.38 -3.22
C HIS A 28 1.54 15.70 -4.64
N ALA A 29 2.85 15.90 -4.81
CA ALA A 29 3.45 16.20 -6.12
C ALA A 29 3.27 15.01 -7.10
N VAL A 30 3.54 13.78 -6.63
CA VAL A 30 3.36 12.56 -7.43
C VAL A 30 1.89 12.35 -7.81
N GLU A 31 0.94 12.51 -6.90
CA GLU A 31 -0.49 12.35 -7.20
C GLU A 31 -0.99 13.36 -8.24
N ARG A 32 -0.47 14.58 -8.22
CA ARG A 32 -0.79 15.59 -9.24
C ARG A 32 -0.27 15.15 -10.61
N GLN A 33 1.01 14.78 -10.71
CA GLN A 33 1.63 14.32 -11.97
C GLN A 33 0.91 13.10 -12.55
N LEU A 34 0.61 12.09 -11.73
CA LEU A 34 -0.07 10.88 -12.18
C LEU A 34 -1.47 11.17 -12.73
N ARG A 35 -2.17 12.11 -12.13
CA ARG A 35 -3.50 12.55 -12.56
C ARG A 35 -3.44 13.29 -13.90
N GLU A 36 -2.51 14.23 -14.02
CA GLU A 36 -2.33 15.05 -15.24
C GLU A 36 -1.81 14.22 -16.41
N ALA A 37 -0.81 13.37 -16.20
CA ALA A 37 -0.17 12.58 -17.25
C ALA A 37 -0.95 11.32 -17.66
N GLY A 38 -1.74 10.73 -16.76
CA GLY A 38 -2.34 9.43 -17.02
C GLY A 38 -3.71 9.19 -16.44
N GLY A 39 -4.32 10.15 -15.71
CA GLY A 39 -5.60 9.99 -15.05
C GLY A 39 -5.59 8.93 -13.94
N LEU A 40 -4.41 8.65 -13.35
CA LEU A 40 -4.24 7.62 -12.31
C LEU A 40 -4.21 8.23 -10.92
N SER A 41 -4.84 7.55 -9.96
CA SER A 41 -4.53 7.78 -8.55
C SER A 41 -3.20 7.14 -8.17
N TYR A 42 -2.61 7.56 -7.05
CA TYR A 42 -1.36 6.96 -6.55
C TYR A 42 -1.50 5.45 -6.31
N VAL A 43 -2.62 5.00 -5.78
CA VAL A 43 -2.90 3.56 -5.55
C VAL A 43 -2.97 2.79 -6.88
N GLN A 44 -3.63 3.35 -7.87
CA GLN A 44 -3.73 2.74 -9.21
C GLN A 44 -2.37 2.62 -9.87
N PHE A 45 -1.54 3.67 -9.76
CA PHE A 45 -0.16 3.64 -10.23
C PHE A 45 0.65 2.55 -9.53
N GLN A 46 0.58 2.45 -8.19
CA GLN A 46 1.28 1.42 -7.44
C GLN A 46 0.86 0.00 -7.84
N LEU A 47 -0.44 -0.23 -8.09
CA LEU A 47 -0.94 -1.51 -8.60
C LEU A 47 -0.35 -1.84 -9.97
N LEU A 48 -0.44 -0.91 -10.92
CA LEU A 48 0.10 -1.10 -12.27
C LEU A 48 1.62 -1.30 -12.24
N ALA A 49 2.36 -0.53 -11.43
CA ALA A 49 3.80 -0.65 -11.31
C ALA A 49 4.21 -2.04 -10.79
N ARG A 50 3.53 -2.57 -9.77
CA ARG A 50 3.80 -3.92 -9.25
C ARG A 50 3.47 -5.01 -10.27
N LEU A 51 2.36 -4.87 -10.98
CA LEU A 51 2.01 -5.81 -12.03
C LEU A 51 3.00 -5.72 -13.21
N GLY A 52 3.45 -4.51 -13.54
CA GLY A 52 4.43 -4.29 -14.61
C GLY A 52 5.81 -4.83 -14.30
N ASP A 53 6.22 -4.84 -13.03
CA ASP A 53 7.49 -5.39 -12.53
C ASP A 53 7.47 -6.93 -12.39
N SER A 54 6.28 -7.53 -12.36
CA SER A 54 6.13 -8.98 -12.32
C SER A 54 6.55 -9.63 -13.64
N PRO A 55 7.36 -10.71 -13.63
CA PRO A 55 7.72 -11.44 -14.84
C PRO A 55 6.50 -11.96 -15.64
N THR A 56 5.41 -12.29 -14.94
CA THR A 56 4.16 -12.77 -15.56
C THR A 56 3.18 -11.64 -15.87
N GLY A 57 3.43 -10.43 -15.39
CA GLY A 57 2.46 -9.33 -15.42
C GLY A 57 1.26 -9.53 -14.51
N SER A 58 1.32 -10.48 -13.59
CA SER A 58 0.19 -10.92 -12.77
C SER A 58 0.57 -11.06 -11.31
N HIS A 59 -0.40 -10.81 -10.42
CA HIS A 59 -0.30 -11.12 -8.99
C HIS A 59 -1.65 -11.55 -8.44
N ARG A 60 -1.65 -12.36 -7.40
CA ARG A 60 -2.85 -12.60 -6.60
C ARG A 60 -3.27 -11.31 -5.89
N MET A 61 -4.58 -11.09 -5.75
CA MET A 61 -5.11 -9.92 -5.03
C MET A 61 -4.60 -9.82 -3.60
N THR A 62 -4.38 -10.96 -2.92
CA THR A 62 -3.79 -11.03 -1.58
C THR A 62 -2.37 -10.49 -1.57
N ASP A 63 -1.53 -10.89 -2.53
CA ASP A 63 -0.11 -10.50 -2.61
C ASP A 63 0.04 -8.99 -2.95
N LEU A 64 -0.89 -8.48 -3.76
CA LEU A 64 -0.99 -7.04 -4.02
C LEU A 64 -1.35 -6.28 -2.74
N ALA A 65 -2.25 -6.81 -1.91
CA ALA A 65 -2.65 -6.18 -0.65
C ALA A 65 -1.51 -6.14 0.38
N ASP A 66 -0.71 -7.19 0.45
CA ASP A 66 0.41 -7.27 1.40
C ASP A 66 1.57 -6.34 1.00
N GLY A 67 1.64 -5.95 -0.25
CA GLY A 67 2.68 -5.07 -0.75
C GLY A 67 2.31 -3.60 -0.86
N VAL A 68 1.05 -3.25 -0.67
CA VAL A 68 0.55 -1.86 -0.71
C VAL A 68 -0.11 -1.58 0.62
N VAL A 69 0.24 -0.47 1.27
CA VAL A 69 -0.29 -0.10 2.61
C VAL A 69 -1.74 0.39 2.50
N TYR A 70 -2.65 -0.50 2.06
CA TYR A 70 -4.08 -0.20 1.93
C TYR A 70 -4.93 -1.37 2.44
N SER A 71 -6.17 -1.09 2.84
CA SER A 71 -7.10 -2.14 3.19
C SER A 71 -7.46 -3.00 1.96
N ARG A 72 -7.71 -4.29 2.17
CA ARG A 72 -8.11 -5.22 1.09
C ARG A 72 -9.33 -4.72 0.29
N SER A 73 -10.31 -4.12 0.97
CA SER A 73 -11.51 -3.55 0.32
C SER A 73 -11.19 -2.36 -0.57
N ALA A 74 -10.33 -1.44 -0.09
CA ALA A 74 -9.90 -0.30 -0.89
C ALA A 74 -9.10 -0.75 -2.14
N LEU A 75 -8.24 -1.74 -1.99
CA LEU A 75 -7.46 -2.29 -3.09
C LEU A 75 -8.35 -2.99 -4.13
N THR A 76 -9.31 -3.80 -3.68
CA THR A 76 -10.28 -4.48 -4.55
C THR A 76 -11.10 -3.46 -5.35
N TYR A 77 -11.52 -2.38 -4.72
CA TYR A 77 -12.22 -1.28 -5.38
C TYR A 77 -11.35 -0.63 -6.46
N GLN A 78 -10.08 -0.30 -6.17
CA GLN A 78 -9.17 0.33 -7.12
C GLN A 78 -8.82 -0.60 -8.29
N ALA A 79 -8.63 -1.90 -8.03
CA ALA A 79 -8.45 -2.89 -9.09
C ALA A 79 -9.68 -2.98 -10.01
N GLY A 80 -10.89 -2.87 -9.44
CA GLY A 80 -12.13 -2.81 -10.20
C GLY A 80 -12.26 -1.56 -11.09
N LEU A 81 -11.74 -0.41 -10.63
CA LEU A 81 -11.67 0.79 -11.47
C LEU A 81 -10.67 0.64 -12.61
N LEU A 82 -9.50 0.04 -12.36
CA LEU A 82 -8.51 -0.26 -13.41
C LEU A 82 -9.05 -1.25 -14.43
N GLU A 83 -9.81 -2.27 -14.01
CA GLU A 83 -10.46 -3.21 -14.90
C GLU A 83 -11.50 -2.53 -15.79
N LYS A 84 -12.37 -1.70 -15.21
CA LYS A 84 -13.35 -0.88 -15.99
C LYS A 84 -12.67 0.03 -17.02
N ALA A 85 -11.46 0.51 -16.71
CA ALA A 85 -10.64 1.31 -17.63
C ALA A 85 -9.86 0.45 -18.64
N GLY A 86 -9.98 -0.89 -18.62
CA GLY A 86 -9.28 -1.80 -19.50
C GLY A 86 -7.78 -1.92 -19.24
N LEU A 87 -7.28 -1.42 -18.10
CA LEU A 87 -5.84 -1.40 -17.79
C LEU A 87 -5.36 -2.69 -17.11
N VAL A 88 -6.27 -3.45 -16.50
CA VAL A 88 -6.04 -4.79 -15.96
C VAL A 88 -7.20 -5.70 -16.29
N THR A 89 -6.99 -7.02 -16.16
CA THR A 89 -8.03 -8.04 -16.11
C THR A 89 -8.02 -8.71 -14.74
N ARG A 90 -9.16 -9.27 -14.31
CA ARG A 90 -9.28 -10.09 -13.11
C ARG A 90 -9.90 -11.42 -13.48
N GLY A 91 -9.32 -12.49 -12.95
CA GLY A 91 -9.81 -13.84 -13.20
C GLY A 91 -9.57 -14.75 -12.00
N PRO A 92 -10.12 -16.00 -12.03
CA PRO A 92 -9.83 -16.99 -11.01
C PRO A 92 -8.34 -17.36 -11.03
N SER A 93 -7.81 -17.76 -9.88
CA SER A 93 -6.47 -18.34 -9.80
C SER A 93 -6.50 -19.78 -10.34
N SER A 94 -5.45 -20.18 -11.07
CA SER A 94 -5.29 -21.58 -11.51
C SER A 94 -5.17 -22.57 -10.36
N ASP A 95 -4.65 -22.11 -9.22
CA ASP A 95 -4.28 -22.96 -8.08
C ASP A 95 -5.30 -22.90 -6.93
N ASP A 96 -6.26 -21.96 -6.97
CA ASP A 96 -7.26 -21.77 -5.94
C ASP A 96 -8.51 -21.10 -6.54
N GLU A 97 -9.62 -21.83 -6.64
CA GLU A 97 -10.89 -21.33 -7.17
C GLU A 97 -11.45 -20.09 -6.43
N ARG A 98 -11.00 -19.85 -5.20
CA ARG A 98 -11.37 -18.67 -4.40
C ARG A 98 -10.41 -17.50 -4.56
N GLY A 99 -9.27 -17.72 -5.22
CA GLY A 99 -8.24 -16.71 -5.44
C GLY A 99 -8.55 -15.86 -6.67
N ILE A 100 -8.41 -14.54 -6.55
CA ILE A 100 -8.49 -13.61 -7.69
C ILE A 100 -7.07 -13.23 -8.10
N VAL A 101 -6.74 -13.43 -9.37
CA VAL A 101 -5.51 -12.95 -10.01
C VAL A 101 -5.82 -11.69 -10.80
N VAL A 102 -4.97 -10.70 -10.67
CA VAL A 102 -5.01 -9.45 -11.45
C VAL A 102 -3.84 -9.47 -12.42
N THR A 103 -4.12 -9.21 -13.69
CA THR A 103 -3.12 -9.18 -14.76
C THR A 103 -3.15 -7.85 -15.48
N ILE A 104 -1.98 -7.24 -15.69
CA ILE A 104 -1.86 -5.99 -16.45
C ILE A 104 -2.08 -6.26 -17.94
N THR A 105 -2.87 -5.41 -18.59
CA THR A 105 -3.08 -5.44 -20.07
C THR A 105 -2.00 -4.66 -20.80
N ASP A 106 -1.95 -4.77 -22.13
CA ASP A 106 -1.07 -3.94 -22.95
C ASP A 106 -1.43 -2.45 -22.82
N ALA A 107 -2.71 -2.10 -22.68
CA ALA A 107 -3.15 -0.75 -22.39
C ALA A 107 -2.65 -0.27 -21.02
N GLY A 108 -2.66 -1.15 -19.99
CA GLY A 108 -2.08 -0.86 -18.69
C GLY A 108 -0.59 -0.63 -18.74
N ARG A 109 0.15 -1.46 -19.49
CA ARG A 109 1.59 -1.28 -19.72
C ARG A 109 1.89 0.02 -20.47
N ALA A 110 1.10 0.36 -21.47
CA ALA A 110 1.23 1.62 -22.20
C ALA A 110 0.98 2.82 -21.28
N ARG A 111 -0.06 2.78 -20.46
CA ARG A 111 -0.36 3.83 -19.47
C ARG A 111 0.79 4.01 -18.47
N LEU A 112 1.35 2.89 -17.97
CA LEU A 112 2.49 2.93 -17.08
C LEU A 112 3.71 3.59 -17.72
N ARG A 113 4.04 3.23 -18.98
CA ARG A 113 5.14 3.88 -19.74
C ARG A 113 4.95 5.38 -19.92
N THR A 114 3.71 5.85 -20.07
CA THR A 114 3.40 7.28 -20.20
C THR A 114 3.66 8.04 -18.90
N VAL A 115 3.28 7.49 -17.74
CA VAL A 115 3.37 8.23 -16.46
C VAL A 115 4.71 8.06 -15.76
N PHE A 116 5.43 6.97 -16.02
CA PHE A 116 6.63 6.57 -15.27
C PHE A 116 7.80 7.57 -15.38
N PRO A 117 8.13 8.15 -16.58
CA PRO A 117 9.21 9.12 -16.68
C PRO A 117 9.00 10.35 -15.80
N GLY A 118 7.82 10.96 -15.83
CA GLY A 118 7.50 12.12 -14.99
C GLY A 118 7.45 11.77 -13.50
N HIS A 119 7.06 10.54 -13.14
CA HIS A 119 7.14 10.07 -11.77
C HIS A 119 8.61 10.03 -11.28
N ILE A 120 9.52 9.46 -12.09
CA ILE A 120 10.95 9.40 -11.74
C ILE A 120 11.54 10.80 -11.65
N GLU A 121 11.20 11.71 -12.57
CA GLU A 121 11.66 13.09 -12.54
C GLU A 121 11.28 13.81 -11.25
N ILE A 122 10.02 13.72 -10.82
CA ILE A 122 9.54 14.31 -9.57
C ILE A 122 10.26 13.72 -8.36
N VAL A 123 10.39 12.40 -8.28
CA VAL A 123 11.07 11.74 -7.17
C VAL A 123 12.55 12.13 -7.13
N SER A 124 13.22 12.17 -8.29
CA SER A 124 14.61 12.59 -8.38
C SER A 124 14.80 14.04 -7.93
N HIS A 125 13.99 14.96 -8.46
CA HIS A 125 14.08 16.38 -8.14
C HIS A 125 13.74 16.69 -6.68
N LEU A 126 12.62 16.19 -6.18
CA LEU A 126 12.13 16.59 -4.85
C LEU A 126 12.81 15.82 -3.70
N LEU A 127 13.20 14.56 -3.90
CA LEU A 127 13.73 13.74 -2.83
C LEU A 127 15.25 13.55 -2.90
N PHE A 128 15.81 13.34 -4.09
CA PHE A 128 17.21 12.92 -4.20
C PHE A 128 18.18 14.04 -4.58
N GLU A 129 17.76 15.06 -5.31
CA GLU A 129 18.64 16.16 -5.73
C GLU A 129 19.27 16.93 -4.56
N PRO A 130 18.60 17.17 -3.42
CA PRO A 130 19.22 17.83 -2.27
C PRO A 130 20.17 16.92 -1.46
N LEU A 131 20.30 15.64 -1.81
CA LEU A 131 21.06 14.65 -1.05
C LEU A 131 22.32 14.23 -1.81
N SER A 132 23.43 14.06 -1.08
CA SER A 132 24.61 13.38 -1.62
C SER A 132 24.34 11.89 -1.81
N ARG A 133 25.19 11.21 -2.61
CA ARG A 133 25.08 9.75 -2.80
C ARG A 133 25.23 8.97 -1.48
N GLU A 134 26.05 9.48 -0.58
CA GLU A 134 26.27 8.95 0.77
C GLU A 134 25.01 9.10 1.63
N ASP A 135 24.34 10.26 1.57
CA ASP A 135 23.10 10.50 2.28
C ASP A 135 21.96 9.60 1.79
N VAL A 136 21.87 9.38 0.47
CA VAL A 136 20.89 8.44 -0.10
C VAL A 136 21.12 7.00 0.40
N LYS A 137 22.37 6.57 0.50
CA LYS A 137 22.70 5.25 1.06
C LYS A 137 22.35 5.17 2.55
N ALA A 138 22.68 6.22 3.31
CA ALA A 138 22.34 6.31 4.73
C ALA A 138 20.83 6.26 4.95
N LEU A 139 20.06 7.05 4.18
CA LEU A 139 18.60 7.07 4.21
C LEU A 139 18.02 5.68 3.93
N ALA A 140 18.50 5.00 2.89
CA ALA A 140 18.05 3.65 2.56
C ALA A 140 18.36 2.66 3.70
N GLY A 141 19.56 2.75 4.29
CA GLY A 141 20.00 1.92 5.41
C GLY A 141 19.17 2.13 6.69
N LEU A 142 18.76 3.38 6.96
CA LEU A 142 17.92 3.73 8.12
C LEU A 142 16.47 3.29 7.93
N LEU A 143 15.91 3.45 6.74
CA LEU A 143 14.50 3.13 6.47
C LEU A 143 14.23 1.63 6.32
N ALA A 144 15.19 0.85 5.84
CA ALA A 144 15.00 -0.58 5.61
C ALA A 144 14.59 -1.35 6.89
N PRO A 145 15.33 -1.28 8.01
CA PRO A 145 14.95 -2.00 9.24
C PRO A 145 13.63 -1.49 9.84
N VAL A 146 13.33 -0.18 9.72
CA VAL A 146 12.06 0.39 10.19
C VAL A 146 10.89 -0.18 9.38
N ARG A 147 11.00 -0.20 8.06
CA ARG A 147 10.01 -0.82 7.17
C ARG A 147 9.77 -2.28 7.52
N ASP A 148 10.84 -3.06 7.72
CA ASP A 148 10.74 -4.49 7.98
C ASP A 148 10.12 -4.75 9.36
N HIS A 149 10.45 -3.94 10.35
CA HIS A 149 9.80 -3.97 11.67
C HIS A 149 8.28 -3.67 11.56
N MET A 150 7.90 -2.62 10.83
CA MET A 150 6.48 -2.27 10.63
C MET A 150 5.70 -3.36 9.90
N ARG A 151 6.33 -4.06 8.95
CA ARG A 151 5.70 -5.20 8.25
C ARG A 151 5.54 -6.43 9.11
N SER A 152 6.47 -6.71 10.02
CA SER A 152 6.39 -7.83 10.96
C SER A 152 5.39 -7.59 12.09
N THR A 153 5.05 -6.32 12.36
CA THR A 153 4.11 -5.90 13.42
C THR A 153 2.93 -5.15 12.79
N PRO A 154 2.01 -5.84 12.12
CA PRO A 154 0.88 -5.17 11.48
C PRO A 154 0.03 -4.43 12.50
N PRO A 155 -0.51 -3.24 12.17
CA PRO A 155 -1.34 -2.46 13.09
C PRO A 155 -2.55 -3.28 13.59
N ARG A 156 -2.92 -3.12 14.86
CA ARG A 156 -4.04 -3.84 15.50
C ARG A 156 -5.37 -3.74 14.73
N SER A 157 -5.56 -2.70 13.93
CA SER A 157 -6.70 -2.52 13.03
C SER A 157 -6.75 -3.54 11.88
N ALA A 158 -5.64 -4.20 11.57
CA ALA A 158 -5.56 -5.26 10.56
C ALA A 158 -5.86 -6.67 11.13
N ALA A 159 -6.00 -6.80 12.45
CA ALA A 159 -6.34 -8.07 13.07
C ALA A 159 -7.79 -8.47 12.70
N PRO A 160 -8.06 -9.72 12.30
CA PRO A 160 -9.42 -10.18 12.02
C PRO A 160 -10.27 -10.03 13.29
N ARG A 161 -11.42 -9.38 13.18
CA ARG A 161 -12.41 -9.28 14.26
C ARG A 161 -12.72 -10.69 14.76
N ARG A 162 -12.32 -11.04 15.99
CA ARG A 162 -12.74 -12.29 16.65
C ARG A 162 -14.27 -12.35 16.57
N ARG A 163 -14.81 -13.30 15.81
CA ARG A 163 -16.23 -13.62 15.85
C ARG A 163 -16.61 -13.87 17.31
N LYS A 164 -17.51 -13.05 17.85
CA LYS A 164 -18.16 -13.34 19.14
C LYS A 164 -18.77 -14.72 19.00
N ARG A 165 -18.28 -15.68 19.80
CA ARG A 165 -18.88 -17.01 19.96
C ARG A 165 -20.31 -16.77 20.43
N ALA A 166 -21.28 -17.24 19.65
CA ALA A 166 -22.68 -17.24 20.07
C ALA A 166 -22.75 -18.01 21.39
N GLN A 167 -23.31 -17.37 22.41
CA GLN A 167 -23.61 -17.97 23.71
C GLN A 167 -24.74 -18.97 23.47
N PRO A 168 -24.63 -20.23 23.88
CA PRO A 168 -25.76 -21.15 23.78
C PRO A 168 -26.84 -20.67 24.74
N ASP A 169 -28.05 -20.51 24.20
CA ASP A 169 -29.26 -20.20 24.96
C ASP A 169 -29.44 -21.26 26.06
N GLY A 170 -29.34 -20.81 27.30
CA GLY A 170 -29.67 -21.60 28.47
C GLY A 170 -31.17 -21.94 28.49
N GLY A 171 -31.47 -23.17 28.08
CA GLY A 171 -32.83 -23.70 28.18
C GLY A 171 -33.33 -23.65 29.63
N SER A 172 -34.33 -22.82 29.85
CA SER A 172 -35.17 -22.85 31.05
C SER A 172 -36.01 -24.13 31.04
N SER A 173 -35.67 -25.07 31.88
CA SER A 173 -36.56 -26.21 32.21
C SER A 173 -37.39 -25.82 33.41
N SER A 174 -38.62 -25.46 33.16
CA SER A 174 -39.69 -25.48 34.20
C SER A 174 -40.28 -26.87 34.23
N MET A 175 -40.33 -27.44 35.40
CA MET A 175 -41.25 -28.54 35.70
C MET A 175 -41.82 -28.40 37.13
N PRO A 176 -42.92 -29.04 37.36
CA PRO A 176 -44.18 -28.56 38.00
C PRO A 176 -44.13 -28.59 39.49
#